data_86aacf690f9d44316c763b2ff334ea8c
#
_entry.id   86aacf690f9d44316c763b2ff334ea8c
#
_cell.length_a   1.000
_cell.length_b   1.000
_cell.length_c   1.000
_cell.angle_alpha   90.00
_cell.angle_beta   90.00
_cell.angle_gamma   90.00
#
_symmetry.space_group_name_H-M   'P 1'
#
loop_
_entity.id
_entity.type
_entity.pdbx_description
1 polymer ?
#
loop_
_entity_poly.entity_id
_entity_poly.type
_entity_poly.pdbx_seq_one_letter_code
_entity_poly.pdbx_strand_id
1 'polypeptide(L)'
;MDPRLVTPYLIAALVVWGIYRRMRRSFGRQRVRDGYMWLRVGLLSVAAALIAVQIARDVDLIGILLAGIAAGAVLGYFGLRHTKFEVTAEGRFYTPHTYIGLAVTALFVGRLAYRFLGTYNGMAPPATAGHDLAAIYRHSPFTLAVIGALVGYYVLYYVGVLQRTRPQAGRITA
;
A
#
# COMPACT_ATOMS: atom_id res chain seq x y z
N MET A 1 -9.98 -14.40 32.30
CA MET A 1 -9.69 -13.42 31.23
C MET A 1 -10.56 -13.80 30.05
N ASP A 2 -11.49 -12.94 29.66
CA ASP A 2 -12.38 -13.21 28.53
C ASP A 2 -11.58 -13.34 27.23
N PRO A 3 -11.63 -14.51 26.55
CA PRO A 3 -10.90 -14.68 25.28
C PRO A 3 -11.30 -13.63 24.25
N ARG A 4 -12.48 -13.04 24.38
CA ARG A 4 -13.00 -11.99 23.50
C ARG A 4 -12.24 -10.67 23.61
N LEU A 5 -11.63 -10.37 24.76
CA LEU A 5 -10.83 -9.16 24.96
C LEU A 5 -9.36 -9.36 24.54
N VAL A 6 -8.85 -10.58 24.64
CA VAL A 6 -7.44 -10.89 24.35
C VAL A 6 -7.15 -10.96 22.85
N THR A 7 -8.08 -11.49 22.06
CA THR A 7 -7.91 -11.69 20.61
C THR A 7 -7.58 -10.41 19.84
N PRO A 8 -8.30 -9.26 20.02
CA PRO A 8 -8.00 -8.04 19.28
C PRO A 8 -6.64 -7.44 19.65
N TYR A 9 -6.22 -7.54 20.91
CA TYR A 9 -4.90 -7.07 21.33
C TYR A 9 -3.77 -7.95 20.80
N LEU A 10 -3.97 -9.27 20.69
CA LEU A 10 -3.03 -10.18 20.05
C LEU A 10 -2.87 -9.89 18.56
N ILE A 11 -3.97 -9.62 17.85
CA ILE A 11 -3.93 -9.25 16.43
C ILE A 11 -3.21 -7.91 16.26
N ALA A 12 -3.52 -6.91 17.08
CA ALA A 12 -2.84 -5.63 17.05
C ALA A 12 -1.33 -5.78 17.33
N ALA A 13 -0.95 -6.58 18.33
CA ALA A 13 0.44 -6.86 18.66
C ALA A 13 1.17 -7.58 17.53
N LEU A 14 0.54 -8.59 16.89
CA LEU A 14 1.08 -9.31 15.73
C LEU A 14 1.29 -8.38 14.53
N VAL A 15 0.35 -7.47 14.31
CA VAL A 15 0.44 -6.47 13.24
C VAL A 15 1.60 -5.50 13.51
N VAL A 16 1.69 -4.94 14.72
CA VAL A 16 2.79 -4.05 15.12
C VAL A 16 4.13 -4.80 15.03
N TRP A 17 4.20 -6.03 15.50
CA TRP A 17 5.39 -6.86 15.40
C TRP A 17 5.75 -7.17 13.95
N GLY A 18 4.77 -7.47 13.09
CA GLY A 18 4.97 -7.68 11.66
C GLY A 18 5.52 -6.45 10.95
N ILE A 19 4.99 -5.25 11.28
CA ILE A 19 5.50 -3.97 10.78
C ILE A 19 6.93 -3.76 11.27
N TYR A 20 7.20 -3.94 12.57
CA TYR A 20 8.54 -3.80 13.15
C TYR A 20 9.55 -4.76 12.52
N ARG A 21 9.19 -6.04 12.36
CA ARG A 21 10.04 -7.05 11.70
C ARG A 21 10.29 -6.71 10.24
N ARG A 22 9.28 -6.18 9.53
CA ARG A 22 9.40 -5.73 8.15
C ARG A 22 10.32 -4.50 8.07
N MET A 23 10.20 -3.55 9.00
CA MET A 23 11.10 -2.41 9.11
C MET A 23 12.55 -2.87 9.22
N ARG A 24 12.86 -3.72 10.19
CA ARG A 24 14.21 -4.19 10.45
C ARG A 24 14.85 -4.90 9.25
N ARG A 25 14.04 -5.54 8.40
CA ARG A 25 14.49 -6.19 7.15
C ARG A 25 14.57 -5.24 5.96
N SER A 26 13.90 -4.10 6.02
CA SER A 26 13.86 -3.13 4.91
C SER A 26 14.99 -2.10 4.96
N PHE A 27 15.76 -2.05 6.07
CA PHE A 27 16.96 -1.25 6.17
C PHE A 27 18.13 -1.95 5.47
N GLY A 28 18.51 -1.48 4.29
CA GLY A 28 19.67 -1.98 3.56
C GLY A 28 19.53 -1.90 2.03
N ARG A 29 20.63 -2.19 1.35
CA ARG A 29 20.69 -2.29 -0.11
C ARG A 29 19.80 -3.45 -0.57
N GLN A 30 18.81 -3.15 -1.41
CA GLN A 30 17.92 -4.16 -1.97
C GLN A 30 18.23 -4.33 -3.46
N ARG A 31 18.38 -5.58 -3.89
CA ARG A 31 18.56 -5.90 -5.30
C ARG A 31 17.23 -5.70 -6.04
N VAL A 32 17.28 -4.99 -7.16
CA VAL A 32 16.09 -4.81 -8.02
C VAL A 32 15.74 -6.16 -8.65
N ARG A 33 14.54 -6.64 -8.36
CA ARG A 33 13.97 -7.86 -8.96
C ARG A 33 12.77 -7.45 -9.83
N ASP A 34 13.03 -7.16 -11.09
CA ASP A 34 12.06 -6.59 -12.02
C ASP A 34 10.73 -7.36 -12.05
N GLY A 35 10.78 -8.69 -12.18
CA GLY A 35 9.58 -9.53 -12.24
C GLY A 35 8.70 -9.43 -10.98
N TYR A 36 9.32 -9.36 -9.81
CA TYR A 36 8.58 -9.27 -8.55
C TYR A 36 7.96 -7.88 -8.33
N MET A 37 8.61 -6.84 -8.83
CA MET A 37 8.06 -5.48 -8.81
C MET A 37 6.88 -5.33 -9.76
N TRP A 38 6.98 -5.86 -10.99
CA TRP A 38 5.88 -5.89 -11.94
C TRP A 38 4.69 -6.71 -11.43
N LEU A 39 4.94 -7.85 -10.79
CA LEU A 39 3.88 -8.64 -10.15
C LEU A 39 3.12 -7.84 -9.10
N ARG A 40 3.83 -7.09 -8.25
CA ARG A 40 3.20 -6.23 -7.23
C ARG A 40 2.39 -5.10 -7.84
N VAL A 41 2.93 -4.42 -8.85
CA VAL A 41 2.21 -3.37 -9.57
C VAL A 41 0.95 -3.95 -10.19
N GLY A 42 1.05 -5.08 -10.89
CA GLY A 42 -0.08 -5.76 -11.50
C GLY A 42 -1.16 -6.14 -10.47
N LEU A 43 -0.76 -6.78 -9.37
CA LEU A 43 -1.69 -7.20 -8.31
C LEU A 43 -2.42 -6.00 -7.69
N LEU A 44 -1.70 -4.92 -7.38
CA LEU A 44 -2.29 -3.71 -6.81
C LEU A 44 -3.23 -3.00 -7.79
N SER A 45 -2.83 -2.94 -9.07
CA SER A 45 -3.67 -2.35 -10.13
C SER A 45 -4.94 -3.14 -10.35
N VAL A 46 -4.86 -4.48 -10.37
CA VAL A 46 -6.03 -5.36 -10.48
C VAL A 46 -6.94 -5.19 -9.27
N ALA A 47 -6.40 -5.16 -8.05
CA ALA A 47 -7.20 -4.95 -6.86
C ALA A 47 -7.92 -3.60 -6.88
N ALA A 48 -7.23 -2.52 -7.31
CA ALA A 48 -7.84 -1.20 -7.46
C ALA A 48 -8.94 -1.19 -8.54
N ALA A 49 -8.71 -1.87 -9.67
CA ALA A 49 -9.69 -1.98 -10.75
C ALA A 49 -10.93 -2.75 -10.30
N LEU A 50 -10.77 -3.85 -9.57
CA LEU A 50 -11.90 -4.61 -9.00
C LEU A 50 -12.73 -3.76 -8.04
N ILE A 51 -12.08 -2.98 -7.18
CA ILE A 51 -12.79 -2.05 -6.28
C ILE A 51 -13.52 -0.98 -7.11
N ALA A 52 -12.86 -0.38 -8.10
CA ALA A 52 -13.45 0.65 -8.95
C ALA A 52 -14.69 0.15 -9.71
N VAL A 53 -14.65 -1.08 -10.23
CA VAL A 53 -15.81 -1.71 -10.90
C VAL A 53 -16.98 -1.87 -9.93
N GLN A 54 -16.72 -2.28 -8.69
CA GLN A 54 -17.75 -2.49 -7.68
C GLN A 54 -18.42 -1.18 -7.23
N ILE A 55 -17.68 -0.07 -7.25
CA ILE A 55 -18.19 1.25 -6.87
C ILE A 55 -18.54 2.12 -8.08
N ALA A 56 -18.51 1.58 -9.31
CA ALA A 56 -18.65 2.33 -10.56
C ALA A 56 -19.94 3.15 -10.68
N ARG A 57 -21.00 2.77 -9.96
CA ARG A 57 -22.29 3.46 -9.93
C ARG A 57 -22.34 4.63 -8.94
N ASP A 58 -21.31 4.79 -8.11
CA ASP A 58 -21.25 5.81 -7.06
C ASP A 58 -20.10 6.79 -7.35
N VAL A 59 -20.49 7.93 -7.93
CA VAL A 59 -19.52 8.96 -8.38
C VAL A 59 -18.70 9.51 -7.21
N ASP A 60 -19.30 9.64 -6.04
CA ASP A 60 -18.62 10.15 -4.84
C ASP A 60 -17.53 9.18 -4.38
N LEU A 61 -17.83 7.89 -4.37
CA LEU A 61 -16.84 6.86 -4.00
C LEU A 61 -15.69 6.78 -5.01
N ILE A 62 -15.98 6.91 -6.31
CA ILE A 62 -14.95 6.99 -7.34
C ILE A 62 -14.06 8.21 -7.09
N GLY A 63 -14.65 9.37 -6.83
CA GLY A 63 -13.93 10.60 -6.51
C GLY A 63 -12.98 10.41 -5.32
N ILE A 64 -13.45 9.78 -4.25
CA ILE A 64 -12.65 9.49 -3.05
C ILE A 64 -11.50 8.52 -3.37
N LEU A 65 -11.75 7.47 -4.14
CA LEU A 65 -10.71 6.53 -4.57
C LEU A 65 -9.62 7.23 -5.39
N LEU A 66 -10.02 8.04 -6.38
CA LEU A 66 -9.09 8.78 -7.24
C LEU A 66 -8.29 9.82 -6.45
N ALA A 67 -8.94 10.55 -5.54
CA ALA A 67 -8.24 11.48 -4.64
C ALA A 67 -7.21 10.75 -3.76
N GLY A 68 -7.58 9.58 -3.25
CA GLY A 68 -6.64 8.71 -2.51
C GLY A 68 -5.45 8.30 -3.38
N ILE A 69 -5.71 7.80 -4.60
CA ILE A 69 -4.65 7.40 -5.56
C ILE A 69 -3.74 8.59 -5.87
N ALA A 70 -4.29 9.77 -6.12
CA ALA A 70 -3.51 10.98 -6.39
C ALA A 70 -2.62 11.36 -5.19
N ALA A 71 -3.18 11.39 -3.99
CA ALA A 71 -2.42 11.66 -2.76
C ALA A 71 -1.30 10.63 -2.55
N GLY A 72 -1.60 9.35 -2.75
CA GLY A 72 -0.62 8.27 -2.69
C GLY A 72 0.49 8.41 -3.73
N ALA A 73 0.13 8.79 -4.96
CA ALA A 73 1.09 9.03 -6.04
C ALA A 73 2.04 10.19 -5.69
N VAL A 74 1.54 11.27 -5.11
CA VAL A 74 2.39 12.38 -4.62
C VAL A 74 3.37 11.87 -3.56
N LEU A 75 2.92 11.10 -2.57
CA LEU A 75 3.80 10.49 -1.58
C LEU A 75 4.81 9.53 -2.21
N GLY A 76 4.39 8.75 -3.23
CA GLY A 76 5.25 7.86 -4.00
C GLY A 76 6.36 8.62 -4.75
N TYR A 77 6.02 9.75 -5.33
CA TYR A 77 6.98 10.64 -5.98
C TYR A 77 8.03 11.16 -4.99
N PHE A 78 7.61 11.64 -3.82
CA PHE A 78 8.54 12.07 -2.78
C PHE A 78 9.39 10.90 -2.28
N GLY A 79 8.82 9.72 -2.08
CA GLY A 79 9.56 8.51 -1.72
C GLY A 79 10.62 8.15 -2.75
N LEU A 80 10.27 8.25 -4.04
CA LEU A 80 11.19 7.99 -5.15
C LEU A 80 12.30 9.04 -5.24
N ARG A 81 12.01 10.30 -4.99
CA ARG A 81 12.98 11.40 -5.02
C ARG A 81 14.07 11.22 -3.95
N HIS A 82 13.72 10.67 -2.81
CA HIS A 82 14.64 10.44 -1.68
C HIS A 82 15.28 9.04 -1.71
N THR A 83 14.98 8.22 -2.70
CA THR A 83 15.58 6.89 -2.87
C THR A 83 16.93 7.02 -3.55
N LYS A 84 17.96 6.41 -2.96
CA LYS A 84 19.31 6.33 -3.57
C LYS A 84 19.38 5.11 -4.48
N PHE A 85 19.86 5.31 -5.70
CA PHE A 85 20.06 4.25 -6.69
C PHE A 85 21.55 4.03 -6.88
N GLU A 86 21.97 2.77 -6.83
CA GLU A 86 23.36 2.37 -7.05
C GLU A 86 23.38 1.26 -8.10
N VAL A 87 24.14 1.50 -9.17
CA VAL A 87 24.40 0.51 -10.21
C VAL A 87 25.86 0.07 -10.04
N THR A 88 26.07 -1.20 -9.71
CA THR A 88 27.40 -1.81 -9.55
C THR A 88 27.55 -2.97 -10.51
N ALA A 89 28.79 -3.46 -10.71
CA ALA A 89 29.07 -4.63 -11.52
C ALA A 89 28.32 -5.89 -11.07
N GLU A 90 27.94 -5.95 -9.78
CA GLU A 90 27.19 -7.06 -9.18
C GLU A 90 25.67 -6.97 -9.40
N GLY A 91 25.17 -5.86 -9.93
CA GLY A 91 23.75 -5.65 -10.20
C GLY A 91 23.23 -4.26 -9.82
N ARG A 92 21.91 -4.14 -9.99
CA ARG A 92 21.18 -2.90 -9.67
C ARG A 92 20.66 -2.98 -8.26
N PHE A 93 21.05 -2.01 -7.45
CA PHE A 93 20.63 -1.89 -6.06
C PHE A 93 19.92 -0.55 -5.85
N TYR A 94 18.97 -0.54 -4.95
CA TYR A 94 18.34 0.68 -4.48
C TYR A 94 18.19 0.65 -2.97
N THR A 95 18.35 1.81 -2.35
CA THR A 95 18.13 1.98 -0.91
C THR A 95 16.86 2.80 -0.76
N PRO A 96 15.71 2.15 -0.44
CA PRO A 96 14.44 2.86 -0.33
C PRO A 96 14.46 3.83 0.84
N HIS A 97 13.77 4.97 0.67
CA HIS A 97 13.44 5.82 1.81
C HIS A 97 12.29 5.19 2.58
N THR A 98 12.64 4.28 3.49
CA THR A 98 11.71 3.35 4.15
C THR A 98 10.60 4.04 4.95
N TYR A 99 10.85 5.27 5.45
CA TYR A 99 9.90 5.98 6.31
C TYR A 99 8.57 6.32 5.65
N ILE A 100 8.57 6.78 4.38
CA ILE A 100 7.34 7.15 3.68
C ILE A 100 6.49 5.91 3.40
N GLY A 101 7.10 4.86 2.85
CA GLY A 101 6.41 3.60 2.60
C GLY A 101 5.87 2.95 3.88
N LEU A 102 6.63 3.08 4.98
CA LEU A 102 6.20 2.62 6.28
C LEU A 102 5.00 3.43 6.79
N ALA A 103 5.03 4.76 6.70
CA ALA A 103 3.94 5.62 7.14
C ALA A 103 2.64 5.28 6.41
N VAL A 104 2.69 5.11 5.08
CA VAL A 104 1.51 4.71 4.28
C VAL A 104 1.02 3.32 4.67
N THR A 105 1.94 2.38 4.88
CA THR A 105 1.57 1.02 5.31
C THR A 105 0.99 1.02 6.73
N ALA A 106 1.58 1.78 7.65
CA ALA A 106 1.11 1.90 9.02
C ALA A 106 -0.27 2.56 9.09
N LEU A 107 -0.51 3.59 8.26
CA LEU A 107 -1.83 4.21 8.12
C LEU A 107 -2.88 3.18 7.68
N PHE A 108 -2.57 2.39 6.64
CA PHE A 108 -3.47 1.36 6.15
C PHE A 108 -3.75 0.28 7.19
N VAL A 109 -2.70 -0.25 7.80
CA VAL A 109 -2.82 -1.31 8.81
C VAL A 109 -3.51 -0.78 10.06
N GLY A 110 -3.17 0.43 10.52
CA GLY A 110 -3.84 1.09 11.64
C GLY A 110 -5.32 1.30 11.38
N ARG A 111 -5.68 1.70 10.16
CA ARG A 111 -7.09 1.83 9.75
C ARG A 111 -7.82 0.50 9.73
N LEU A 112 -7.18 -0.53 9.20
CA LEU A 112 -7.74 -1.87 9.16
C LEU A 112 -7.95 -2.44 10.58
N ALA A 113 -6.96 -2.26 11.45
CA ALA A 113 -7.06 -2.66 12.86
C ALA A 113 -8.17 -1.90 13.59
N TYR A 114 -8.27 -0.58 13.40
CA TYR A 114 -9.34 0.24 13.98
C TYR A 114 -10.73 -0.26 13.55
N ARG A 115 -10.89 -0.55 12.25
CA ARG A 115 -12.16 -1.08 11.73
C ARG A 115 -12.48 -2.45 12.31
N PHE A 116 -11.47 -3.32 12.39
CA PHE A 116 -11.64 -4.66 12.94
C PHE A 116 -12.04 -4.62 14.43
N LEU A 117 -11.37 -3.78 15.22
CA LEU A 117 -11.71 -3.56 16.63
C LEU A 117 -13.12 -2.96 16.79
N GLY A 118 -13.51 -2.01 15.95
CA GLY A 118 -14.85 -1.41 15.95
C GLY A 118 -15.95 -2.43 15.66
N THR A 119 -15.73 -3.33 14.70
CA THR A 119 -16.66 -4.42 14.38
C THR A 119 -16.75 -5.41 15.55
N TYR A 120 -15.62 -5.71 16.18
CA TYR A 120 -15.57 -6.63 17.31
C TYR A 120 -16.27 -6.08 18.56
N ASN A 121 -16.19 -4.78 18.78
CA ASN A 121 -16.84 -4.09 19.90
C ASN A 121 -18.30 -3.71 19.63
N GLY A 122 -18.89 -4.16 18.50
CA GLY A 122 -20.27 -3.84 18.13
C GLY A 122 -20.51 -2.37 17.74
N MET A 123 -19.45 -1.59 17.55
CA MET A 123 -19.53 -0.18 17.14
C MET A 123 -19.62 0.01 15.62
N ALA A 124 -19.26 -1.01 14.86
CA ALA A 124 -19.39 -1.00 13.40
C ALA A 124 -20.63 -1.82 12.99
N PRO A 125 -21.37 -1.38 11.96
CA PRO A 125 -22.46 -2.17 11.43
C PRO A 125 -21.95 -3.57 11.04
N PRO A 126 -22.73 -4.63 11.35
CA PRO A 126 -22.34 -5.98 11.00
C PRO A 126 -22.10 -6.07 9.49
N ALA A 127 -21.10 -6.84 9.10
CA ALA A 127 -20.74 -7.11 7.69
C ALA A 127 -21.81 -7.96 6.96
N THR A 128 -23.06 -7.86 7.39
CA THR A 128 -24.25 -8.55 6.85
C THR A 128 -24.82 -7.91 5.60
N ALA A 129 -24.32 -6.75 5.20
CA ALA A 129 -24.61 -6.26 3.87
C ALA A 129 -23.83 -7.11 2.90
N GLY A 130 -24.46 -8.16 2.37
CA GLY A 130 -24.01 -9.07 1.33
C GLY A 130 -22.88 -8.54 0.44
N HIS A 131 -22.59 -9.12 -0.66
CA HIS A 131 -21.47 -8.79 -1.57
C HIS A 131 -21.40 -7.32 -2.09
N ASP A 132 -22.15 -6.37 -1.51
CA ASP A 132 -22.16 -4.95 -1.90
C ASP A 132 -21.03 -4.17 -1.20
N LEU A 133 -19.85 -4.17 -1.84
CA LEU A 133 -18.72 -3.39 -1.40
C LEU A 133 -19.00 -1.87 -1.38
N ALA A 134 -19.89 -1.38 -2.24
CA ALA A 134 -20.25 0.03 -2.26
C ALA A 134 -20.92 0.45 -0.95
N ALA A 135 -21.83 -0.36 -0.41
CA ALA A 135 -22.44 -0.11 0.90
C ALA A 135 -21.38 -0.08 2.01
N ILE A 136 -20.42 -0.99 1.98
CA ILE A 136 -19.33 -1.05 2.95
C ILE A 136 -18.48 0.23 2.90
N TYR A 137 -18.17 0.75 1.71
CA TYR A 137 -17.34 1.95 1.55
C TYR A 137 -18.10 3.25 1.79
N ARG A 138 -19.42 3.30 1.54
CA ARG A 138 -20.28 4.44 1.95
C ARG A 138 -20.24 4.67 3.46
N HIS A 139 -20.24 3.60 4.26
CA HIS A 139 -20.09 3.70 5.71
C HIS A 139 -18.66 4.05 6.16
N SER A 140 -17.67 3.94 5.28
CA SER A 140 -16.27 4.22 5.62
C SER A 140 -15.46 4.76 4.44
N PRO A 141 -15.79 5.96 3.93
CA PRO A 141 -15.12 6.54 2.76
C PRO A 141 -13.63 6.76 2.99
N PHE A 142 -13.23 7.04 4.23
CA PHE A 142 -11.82 7.17 4.60
C PHE A 142 -11.02 5.88 4.37
N THR A 143 -11.63 4.71 4.56
CA THR A 143 -10.96 3.43 4.24
C THR A 143 -10.65 3.32 2.75
N LEU A 144 -11.57 3.75 1.91
CA LEU A 144 -11.40 3.76 0.45
C LEU A 144 -10.29 4.72 0.03
N ALA A 145 -10.24 5.92 0.63
CA ALA A 145 -9.16 6.88 0.40
C ALA A 145 -7.79 6.32 0.79
N VAL A 146 -7.69 5.62 1.93
CA VAL A 146 -6.44 5.00 2.40
C VAL A 146 -6.01 3.85 1.49
N ILE A 147 -6.93 3.04 0.99
CA ILE A 147 -6.65 2.00 -0.02
C ILE A 147 -6.13 2.66 -1.30
N GLY A 148 -6.81 3.69 -1.79
CA GLY A 148 -6.37 4.48 -2.95
C GLY A 148 -4.95 5.02 -2.75
N ALA A 149 -4.67 5.62 -1.60
CA ALA A 149 -3.34 6.15 -1.28
C ALA A 149 -2.26 5.07 -1.27
N LEU A 150 -2.55 3.90 -0.73
CA LEU A 150 -1.63 2.77 -0.75
C LEU A 150 -1.34 2.30 -2.17
N VAL A 151 -2.37 2.16 -3.00
CA VAL A 151 -2.22 1.76 -4.41
C VAL A 151 -1.40 2.81 -5.17
N GLY A 152 -1.79 4.10 -5.10
CA GLY A 152 -1.12 5.19 -5.79
C GLY A 152 0.36 5.29 -5.39
N TYR A 153 0.65 5.19 -4.09
CA TYR A 153 2.02 5.19 -3.58
C TYR A 153 2.86 4.06 -4.18
N TYR A 154 2.42 2.81 -4.04
CA TYR A 154 3.23 1.67 -4.45
C TYR A 154 3.35 1.53 -5.97
N VAL A 155 2.28 1.81 -6.72
CA VAL A 155 2.31 1.76 -8.18
C VAL A 155 3.31 2.79 -8.71
N LEU A 156 3.20 4.06 -8.30
CA LEU A 156 4.12 5.10 -8.76
C LEU A 156 5.55 4.82 -8.30
N TYR A 157 5.74 4.40 -7.06
CA TYR A 157 7.04 4.10 -6.51
C TYR A 157 7.74 2.97 -7.27
N TYR A 158 7.07 1.82 -7.49
CA TYR A 158 7.69 0.69 -8.18
C TYR A 158 7.92 0.96 -9.66
N VAL A 159 6.96 1.61 -10.33
CA VAL A 159 7.14 2.04 -11.74
C VAL A 159 8.34 3.00 -11.84
N GLY A 160 8.44 3.96 -10.95
CA GLY A 160 9.55 4.91 -10.91
C GLY A 160 10.90 4.25 -10.62
N VAL A 161 10.97 3.27 -9.73
CA VAL A 161 12.19 2.47 -9.49
C VAL A 161 12.58 1.71 -10.76
N LEU A 162 11.63 1.04 -11.41
CA LEU A 162 11.89 0.29 -12.64
C LEU A 162 12.36 1.18 -13.79
N GLN A 163 11.78 2.38 -13.95
CA GLN A 163 12.19 3.34 -14.98
C GLN A 163 13.61 3.87 -14.76
N ARG A 164 13.93 4.24 -13.50
CA ARG A 164 15.25 4.80 -13.16
C ARG A 164 16.37 3.76 -13.13
N THR A 165 16.03 2.49 -12.97
CA THR A 165 17.00 1.39 -12.96
C THR A 165 17.10 0.65 -14.29
N ARG A 166 16.35 1.05 -15.34
CA ARG A 166 16.52 0.47 -16.69
C ARG A 166 17.96 0.70 -17.15
N PRO A 167 18.63 -0.33 -17.73
CA PRO A 167 19.92 -0.11 -18.37
C PRO A 167 19.72 0.93 -19.46
N GLN A 168 20.51 2.00 -19.44
CA GLN A 168 20.62 2.88 -20.60
C GLN A 168 21.35 2.07 -21.69
N ALA A 169 20.57 1.35 -22.50
CA ALA A 169 21.08 0.67 -23.70
C ALA A 169 21.46 1.76 -24.71
N GLY A 170 22.62 2.34 -24.58
CA GLY A 170 23.06 3.39 -25.50
C GLY A 170 24.32 4.16 -25.11
N ARG A 171 24.95 3.86 -23.99
CA ARG A 171 26.19 4.57 -23.60
C ARG A 171 27.42 3.69 -23.47
N ILE A 172 27.53 2.65 -24.29
CA ILE A 172 28.78 1.89 -24.47
C ILE A 172 29.06 1.90 -25.98
N THR A 173 29.31 3.08 -26.53
CA THR A 173 30.03 3.26 -27.80
C THR A 173 30.62 4.67 -27.79
N ALA A 174 31.75 4.84 -27.17
CA ALA A 174 32.78 5.82 -27.52
C ALA A 174 34.05 5.46 -26.71
#